data_ba27a1dc8654dbc88f9a184635b3b4d5
#
_entry.id   ba27a1dc8654dbc88f9a184635b3b4d5
#
_cell.length_a   1.000
_cell.length_b   1.000
_cell.length_c   1.000
_cell.angle_alpha   90.00
_cell.angle_beta   90.00
_cell.angle_gamma   90.00
#
_symmetry.space_group_name_H-M   'P 1'
#
loop_
_entity.id
_entity.type
_entity.pdbx_description
1 polymer ?
#
loop_
_entity_poly.entity_id
_entity_poly.type
_entity_poly.pdbx_seq_one_letter_code
_entity_poly.pdbx_strand_id
1 'polypeptide(L)'
;MKRLLLLTAALLFAAAASAQPLCCTKTGTELTYAQYDASGTRTGQTRTLVLSCEETDEGLKVYTTEEELDPSGTPTGNALSTSTLVRQNDMVLQLDEMLRGIDPSMLQGMTLGMGGDAYSIPFAMTPGEELPDIRLELKVSKEEQSLSFRINITDRKVLAREELETSAGRFPCIKLQEKFSFRFLFFSFASRRVAWYAPGIGLVREEELTKKGKLESSSELIAIRHADADEEPAAADAGEATAGAK
;
A
#
# COMPACT_ATOMS: atom_id res chain seq x y z
N MET A 1 -16.45 21.52 -64.90
CA MET A 1 -15.91 21.93 -63.59
C MET A 1 -16.16 20.81 -62.61
N LYS A 2 -15.13 19.96 -62.39
CA LYS A 2 -15.21 18.77 -61.48
C LYS A 2 -14.69 19.21 -60.11
N ARG A 3 -15.56 19.25 -59.11
CA ARG A 3 -15.16 19.48 -57.70
C ARG A 3 -14.63 18.18 -57.11
N LEU A 4 -13.35 18.18 -56.83
CA LEU A 4 -12.64 17.09 -56.16
C LEU A 4 -12.90 17.25 -54.64
N LEU A 5 -13.68 16.34 -54.03
CA LEU A 5 -13.88 16.24 -52.58
C LEU A 5 -12.69 15.44 -52.00
N LEU A 6 -11.77 16.15 -51.35
CA LEU A 6 -10.74 15.55 -50.48
C LEU A 6 -11.38 15.16 -49.13
N LEU A 7 -11.64 13.87 -48.97
CA LEU A 7 -11.93 13.29 -47.64
C LEU A 7 -10.60 13.11 -46.91
N THR A 8 -10.31 14.00 -45.98
CA THR A 8 -9.24 13.80 -44.97
C THR A 8 -9.78 12.88 -43.88
N ALA A 9 -9.42 11.61 -43.94
CA ALA A 9 -9.63 10.67 -42.87
C ALA A 9 -8.64 11.00 -41.73
N ALA A 10 -9.13 11.68 -40.67
CA ALA A 10 -8.38 11.85 -39.44
C ALA A 10 -8.38 10.49 -38.70
N LEU A 11 -7.28 9.76 -38.82
CA LEU A 11 -7.00 8.60 -37.97
C LEU A 11 -6.77 9.12 -36.55
N LEU A 12 -7.79 9.04 -35.71
CA LEU A 12 -7.67 9.14 -34.26
C LEU A 12 -6.93 7.89 -33.76
N PHE A 13 -5.62 7.97 -33.64
CA PHE A 13 -4.86 7.06 -32.81
C PHE A 13 -5.26 7.34 -31.34
N ALA A 14 -6.26 6.61 -30.86
CA ALA A 14 -6.46 6.47 -29.42
C ALA A 14 -5.26 5.65 -28.92
N ALA A 15 -4.20 6.33 -28.51
CA ALA A 15 -3.18 5.71 -27.67
C ALA A 15 -3.92 5.19 -26.43
N ALA A 16 -4.02 3.88 -26.31
CA ALA A 16 -4.44 3.24 -25.07
C ALA A 16 -3.41 3.67 -24.01
N ALA A 17 -3.69 4.75 -23.28
CA ALA A 17 -2.89 5.15 -22.15
C ALA A 17 -2.97 3.98 -21.17
N SER A 18 -1.90 3.20 -21.07
CA SER A 18 -1.74 2.20 -20.02
C SER A 18 -1.97 2.92 -18.68
N ALA A 19 -2.91 2.43 -17.89
CA ALA A 19 -3.17 3.01 -16.59
C ALA A 19 -1.89 2.87 -15.75
N GLN A 20 -1.42 3.98 -15.18
CA GLN A 20 -0.22 3.97 -14.35
C GLN A 20 -0.46 3.18 -13.06
N PRO A 21 0.57 2.49 -12.53
CA PRO A 21 0.49 1.82 -11.25
C PRO A 21 0.03 2.76 -10.12
N LEU A 22 -0.78 2.25 -9.21
CA LEU A 22 -1.22 2.98 -8.01
C LEU A 22 -0.24 2.75 -6.84
N CYS A 23 1.06 2.71 -7.14
CA CYS A 23 2.15 2.68 -6.18
C CYS A 23 3.38 3.37 -6.78
N CYS A 24 4.32 3.77 -5.92
CA CYS A 24 5.61 4.30 -6.34
C CYS A 24 6.53 3.14 -6.76
N THR A 25 7.09 3.23 -7.97
CA THR A 25 8.03 2.23 -8.53
C THR A 25 9.44 2.79 -8.71
N LYS A 26 9.72 3.97 -8.16
CA LYS A 26 11.04 4.60 -8.26
C LYS A 26 11.86 4.28 -7.01
N THR A 27 12.90 3.46 -7.17
CA THR A 27 13.86 3.12 -6.09
C THR A 27 14.45 4.37 -5.45
N GLY A 28 14.64 4.33 -4.13
CA GLY A 28 15.16 5.46 -3.35
C GLY A 28 14.11 6.55 -3.06
N THR A 29 12.85 6.34 -3.47
CA THR A 29 11.78 7.27 -3.09
C THR A 29 11.33 7.02 -1.67
N GLU A 30 11.33 8.07 -0.85
CA GLU A 30 10.77 8.10 0.49
C GLU A 30 9.44 8.85 0.49
N LEU A 31 8.40 8.21 1.03
CA LEU A 31 7.07 8.76 1.24
C LEU A 31 6.84 8.91 2.75
N THR A 32 6.50 10.11 3.22
CA THR A 32 6.20 10.35 4.64
C THR A 32 4.74 10.70 4.81
N TYR A 33 4.08 9.99 5.71
CA TYR A 33 2.67 10.17 6.06
C TYR A 33 2.54 10.70 7.48
N ALA A 34 1.68 11.68 7.71
CA ALA A 34 1.26 12.09 9.05
C ALA A 34 0.01 11.31 9.45
N GLN A 35 -0.02 10.86 10.70
CA GLN A 35 -1.15 10.16 11.30
C GLN A 35 -1.90 11.09 12.26
N TYR A 36 -3.22 11.02 12.24
CA TYR A 36 -4.11 11.86 13.04
C TYR A 36 -5.19 11.03 13.72
N ASP A 37 -5.56 11.40 14.92
CA ASP A 37 -6.75 10.86 15.61
C ASP A 37 -8.05 11.50 15.09
N ALA A 38 -9.19 11.06 15.65
CA ALA A 38 -10.50 11.56 15.31
C ALA A 38 -10.70 13.08 15.57
N SER A 39 -9.86 13.68 16.40
CA SER A 39 -9.89 15.13 16.70
C SER A 39 -9.04 15.96 15.75
N GLY A 40 -8.27 15.30 14.86
CA GLY A 40 -7.28 15.93 13.98
C GLY A 40 -5.95 16.21 14.68
N THR A 41 -5.72 15.65 15.86
CA THR A 41 -4.44 15.75 16.57
C THR A 41 -3.46 14.79 15.92
N ARG A 42 -2.23 15.25 15.58
CA ARG A 42 -1.19 14.40 15.03
C ARG A 42 -0.69 13.41 16.09
N THR A 43 -0.79 12.13 15.80
CA THR A 43 -0.40 11.05 16.71
C THR A 43 0.92 10.40 16.37
N GLY A 44 1.38 10.53 15.11
CA GLY A 44 2.61 9.93 14.64
C GLY A 44 2.87 10.23 13.18
N GLN A 45 3.81 9.48 12.63
CA GLN A 45 4.14 9.45 11.21
C GLN A 45 4.45 8.03 10.79
N THR A 46 4.32 7.75 9.49
CA THR A 46 4.86 6.55 8.85
C THR A 46 5.78 6.98 7.73
N ARG A 47 6.95 6.37 7.64
CA ARG A 47 7.91 6.58 6.57
C ARG A 47 8.03 5.31 5.75
N THR A 48 7.74 5.39 4.45
CA THR A 48 7.87 4.29 3.50
C THR A 48 9.01 4.60 2.54
N LEU A 49 9.99 3.69 2.43
CA LEU A 49 11.10 3.79 1.49
C LEU A 49 10.99 2.69 0.44
N VAL A 50 11.05 3.04 -0.83
CA VAL A 50 11.15 2.09 -1.94
C VAL A 50 12.60 1.63 -2.05
N LEU A 51 12.87 0.38 -1.66
CA LEU A 51 14.22 -0.20 -1.60
C LEU A 51 14.71 -0.64 -2.98
N SER A 52 13.89 -1.41 -3.69
CA SER A 52 14.20 -1.94 -5.01
C SER A 52 12.95 -2.27 -5.81
N CYS A 53 13.13 -2.38 -7.12
CA CYS A 53 12.13 -2.84 -8.06
C CYS A 53 12.75 -3.94 -8.93
N GLU A 54 12.11 -5.11 -9.01
CA GLU A 54 12.62 -6.28 -9.72
C GLU A 54 11.59 -6.79 -10.71
N GLU A 55 11.99 -6.96 -11.97
CA GLU A 55 11.15 -7.61 -12.98
C GLU A 55 11.08 -9.11 -12.72
N THR A 56 9.87 -9.64 -12.74
CA THR A 56 9.58 -11.07 -12.59
C THR A 56 8.66 -11.54 -13.72
N ASP A 57 8.47 -12.86 -13.84
CA ASP A 57 7.54 -13.43 -14.84
C ASP A 57 6.08 -12.99 -14.58
N GLU A 58 5.75 -12.60 -13.35
CA GLU A 58 4.40 -12.17 -12.94
C GLU A 58 4.19 -10.67 -13.05
N GLY A 59 5.26 -9.87 -13.15
CA GLY A 59 5.24 -8.40 -13.20
C GLY A 59 6.40 -7.77 -12.44
N LEU A 60 6.30 -6.47 -12.18
CA LEU A 60 7.30 -5.72 -11.43
C LEU A 60 7.03 -5.87 -9.93
N LYS A 61 8.00 -6.43 -9.21
CA LYS A 61 7.94 -6.55 -7.75
C LYS A 61 8.66 -5.37 -7.11
N VAL A 62 7.93 -4.62 -6.29
CA VAL A 62 8.40 -3.44 -5.58
C VAL A 62 8.58 -3.79 -4.12
N TYR A 63 9.80 -3.66 -3.62
CA TYR A 63 10.13 -3.89 -2.21
C TYR A 63 10.20 -2.55 -1.47
N THR A 64 9.55 -2.50 -0.31
CA THR A 64 9.51 -1.31 0.53
C THR A 64 9.81 -1.65 1.99
N THR A 65 10.33 -0.67 2.73
CA THR A 65 10.31 -0.68 4.20
C THR A 65 9.37 0.39 4.70
N GLU A 66 8.71 0.07 5.80
CA GLU A 66 7.76 0.94 6.47
C GLU A 66 8.20 1.10 7.93
N GLU A 67 8.37 2.32 8.39
CA GLU A 67 8.85 2.65 9.72
C GLU A 67 7.88 3.60 10.41
N GLU A 68 7.46 3.23 11.61
CA GLU A 68 6.62 4.06 12.47
C GLU A 68 7.48 5.07 13.25
N LEU A 69 7.05 6.33 13.22
CA LEU A 69 7.71 7.43 13.89
C LEU A 69 6.74 8.12 14.85
N ASP A 70 7.24 8.64 15.97
CA ASP A 70 6.46 9.51 16.84
C ASP A 70 6.13 10.86 16.15
N PRO A 71 5.33 11.76 16.75
CA PRO A 71 5.02 13.06 16.16
C PRO A 71 6.25 13.95 15.91
N SER A 72 7.36 13.70 16.61
CA SER A 72 8.63 14.43 16.43
C SER A 72 9.50 13.87 15.29
N GLY A 73 9.15 12.69 14.76
CA GLY A 73 9.88 12.00 13.69
C GLY A 73 10.94 11.02 14.21
N THR A 74 10.86 10.63 15.48
CA THR A 74 11.77 9.61 16.07
C THR A 74 11.17 8.21 15.84
N PRO A 75 11.96 7.21 15.36
CA PRO A 75 11.49 5.84 15.21
C PRO A 75 10.96 5.25 16.52
N THR A 76 9.81 4.55 16.45
CA THR A 76 9.14 3.96 17.61
C THR A 76 9.26 2.43 17.66
N GLY A 77 9.78 1.82 16.60
CA GLY A 77 9.90 0.37 16.47
C GLY A 77 10.85 -0.04 15.36
N ASN A 78 10.81 -1.31 15.01
CA ASN A 78 11.56 -1.85 13.88
C ASN A 78 10.82 -1.54 12.57
N ALA A 79 11.59 -1.29 11.51
CA ALA A 79 11.04 -1.17 10.17
C ALA A 79 10.45 -2.51 9.70
N LEU A 80 9.27 -2.47 9.08
CA LEU A 80 8.61 -3.60 8.49
C LEU A 80 8.90 -3.65 6.99
N SER A 81 9.38 -4.78 6.49
CA SER A 81 9.55 -5.00 5.05
C SER A 81 8.23 -5.47 4.43
N THR A 82 7.86 -4.84 3.32
CA THR A 82 6.69 -5.22 2.54
C THR A 82 7.04 -5.32 1.06
N SER A 83 6.20 -5.98 0.27
CA SER A 83 6.33 -5.98 -1.17
C SER A 83 4.98 -5.90 -1.87
N THR A 84 5.00 -5.30 -3.04
CA THR A 84 3.84 -5.16 -3.92
C THR A 84 4.20 -5.69 -5.30
N LEU A 85 3.38 -6.60 -5.83
CA LEU A 85 3.50 -7.06 -7.21
C LEU A 85 2.64 -6.17 -8.10
N VAL A 86 3.28 -5.45 -9.02
CA VAL A 86 2.65 -4.59 -10.02
C VAL A 86 2.49 -5.41 -11.30
N ARG A 87 1.26 -5.74 -11.65
CA ARG A 87 0.93 -6.44 -12.90
C ARG A 87 0.45 -5.45 -13.96
N GLN A 88 0.04 -5.95 -15.10
CA GLN A 88 -0.40 -5.11 -16.22
C GLN A 88 -1.59 -4.21 -15.87
N ASN A 89 -2.55 -4.69 -15.05
CA ASN A 89 -3.83 -4.01 -14.82
C ASN A 89 -4.12 -3.72 -13.34
N ASP A 90 -3.33 -4.25 -12.43
CA ASP A 90 -3.54 -4.12 -10.99
C ASP A 90 -2.21 -4.19 -10.22
N MET A 91 -2.28 -3.86 -8.94
CA MET A 91 -1.24 -4.20 -7.97
C MET A 91 -1.79 -5.16 -6.93
N VAL A 92 -0.92 -6.05 -6.44
CA VAL A 92 -1.22 -7.06 -5.41
C VAL A 92 -0.27 -6.86 -4.23
N LEU A 93 -0.84 -6.63 -3.05
CA LEU A 93 -0.05 -6.57 -1.82
C LEU A 93 0.34 -8.00 -1.41
N GLN A 94 1.65 -8.23 -1.20
CA GLN A 94 2.22 -9.53 -0.85
C GLN A 94 2.18 -9.73 0.67
N LEU A 95 0.97 -9.93 1.23
CA LEU A 95 0.74 -10.00 2.68
C LEU A 95 1.47 -11.17 3.36
N ASP A 96 1.69 -12.27 2.66
CA ASP A 96 2.45 -13.42 3.17
C ASP A 96 3.96 -13.11 3.30
N GLU A 97 4.51 -12.27 2.44
CA GLU A 97 5.89 -11.79 2.54
C GLU A 97 6.05 -10.81 3.71
N MET A 98 5.08 -9.93 3.89
CA MET A 98 5.03 -9.04 5.05
C MET A 98 5.08 -9.84 6.37
N LEU A 99 4.32 -10.94 6.47
CA LEU A 99 4.35 -11.79 7.66
C LEU A 99 5.70 -12.49 7.86
N ARG A 100 6.39 -12.86 6.79
CA ARG A 100 7.74 -13.46 6.85
C ARG A 100 8.82 -12.47 7.29
N GLY A 101 8.59 -11.17 7.07
CA GLY A 101 9.46 -10.08 7.50
C GLY A 101 9.37 -9.76 9.00
N ILE A 102 8.42 -10.35 9.74
CA ILE A 102 8.31 -10.15 11.18
C ILE A 102 9.46 -10.87 11.89
N ASP A 103 10.14 -10.16 12.79
CA ASP A 103 11.25 -10.73 13.59
C ASP A 103 10.76 -11.99 14.34
N PRO A 104 11.40 -13.15 14.12
CA PRO A 104 11.03 -14.40 14.79
C PRO A 104 11.01 -14.30 16.33
N SER A 105 11.83 -13.43 16.93
CA SER A 105 11.85 -13.21 18.38
C SER A 105 10.52 -12.61 18.89
N MET A 106 9.85 -11.81 18.07
CA MET A 106 8.54 -11.24 18.40
C MET A 106 7.43 -12.29 18.37
N LEU A 107 7.60 -13.37 17.61
CA LEU A 107 6.61 -14.41 17.45
C LEU A 107 6.61 -15.43 18.59
N GLN A 108 7.60 -15.42 19.48
CA GLN A 108 7.72 -16.33 20.63
C GLN A 108 7.49 -17.82 20.27
N GLY A 109 8.05 -18.25 19.13
CA GLY A 109 7.91 -19.61 18.60
C GLY A 109 6.61 -19.88 17.85
N MET A 110 5.79 -18.85 17.58
CA MET A 110 4.65 -18.95 16.66
C MET A 110 5.11 -18.83 15.21
N THR A 111 4.39 -19.48 14.31
CA THR A 111 4.50 -19.27 12.85
C THR A 111 3.24 -18.63 12.35
N LEU A 112 3.41 -17.72 11.39
CA LEU A 112 2.31 -17.02 10.73
C LEU A 112 2.22 -17.47 9.28
N GLY A 113 1.01 -17.62 8.77
CA GLY A 113 0.75 -17.89 7.36
C GLY A 113 -0.49 -17.13 6.90
N MET A 114 -0.46 -16.67 5.66
CA MET A 114 -1.59 -16.04 5.01
C MET A 114 -2.11 -16.95 3.91
N GLY A 115 -3.42 -17.03 3.78
CA GLY A 115 -4.13 -17.76 2.72
C GLY A 115 -5.37 -17.00 2.28
N GLY A 116 -6.08 -17.56 1.31
CA GLY A 116 -7.28 -16.96 0.75
C GLY A 116 -7.03 -16.21 -0.55
N ASP A 117 -7.79 -15.14 -0.78
CA ASP A 117 -7.72 -14.33 -1.98
C ASP A 117 -6.50 -13.38 -1.95
N ALA A 118 -6.05 -12.92 -3.11
CA ALA A 118 -5.05 -11.86 -3.19
C ALA A 118 -5.69 -10.49 -2.91
N TYR A 119 -5.03 -9.65 -2.10
CA TYR A 119 -5.46 -8.26 -1.95
C TYR A 119 -4.98 -7.44 -3.14
N SER A 120 -5.86 -7.28 -4.13
CA SER A 120 -5.55 -6.57 -5.37
C SER A 120 -6.33 -5.26 -5.51
N ILE A 121 -5.68 -4.26 -6.14
CA ILE A 121 -6.26 -2.96 -6.48
C ILE A 121 -6.06 -2.73 -8.00
N PRO A 122 -7.14 -2.69 -8.80
CA PRO A 122 -7.05 -2.40 -10.22
C PRO A 122 -6.57 -0.96 -10.49
N PHE A 123 -5.87 -0.73 -11.61
CA PHE A 123 -5.44 0.64 -11.99
C PHE A 123 -6.54 1.43 -12.71
N ALA A 124 -7.36 0.73 -13.51
CA ALA A 124 -8.43 1.35 -14.28
C ALA A 124 -9.76 1.17 -13.56
N MET A 125 -10.05 2.06 -12.60
CA MET A 125 -11.30 2.05 -11.83
C MET A 125 -12.18 3.24 -12.23
N THR A 126 -13.51 3.04 -12.25
CA THR A 126 -14.48 4.06 -12.64
C THR A 126 -15.40 4.40 -11.45
N PRO A 127 -15.74 5.69 -11.21
CA PRO A 127 -16.68 6.05 -10.16
C PRO A 127 -18.00 5.28 -10.27
N GLY A 128 -18.44 4.71 -9.13
CA GLY A 128 -19.62 3.85 -9.03
C GLY A 128 -19.33 2.36 -9.22
N GLU A 129 -18.16 1.98 -9.69
CA GLU A 129 -17.74 0.60 -9.85
C GLU A 129 -17.62 -0.11 -8.49
N GLU A 130 -18.13 -1.34 -8.44
CA GLU A 130 -17.98 -2.25 -7.30
C GLU A 130 -16.88 -3.27 -7.61
N LEU A 131 -15.90 -3.38 -6.72
CA LEU A 131 -14.81 -4.32 -6.86
C LEU A 131 -15.15 -5.64 -6.14
N PRO A 132 -14.58 -6.78 -6.58
CA PRO A 132 -14.78 -8.06 -5.91
C PRO A 132 -14.42 -8.02 -4.43
N ASP A 133 -15.20 -8.72 -3.61
CA ASP A 133 -14.86 -8.98 -2.22
C ASP A 133 -13.57 -9.79 -2.11
N ILE A 134 -12.83 -9.59 -1.02
CA ILE A 134 -11.58 -10.30 -0.71
C ILE A 134 -11.75 -11.01 0.62
N ARG A 135 -11.34 -12.29 0.68
CA ARG A 135 -11.35 -13.11 1.88
C ARG A 135 -9.95 -13.62 2.16
N LEU A 136 -9.40 -13.18 3.28
CA LEU A 136 -8.09 -13.57 3.75
C LEU A 136 -8.22 -14.48 4.96
N GLU A 137 -7.28 -15.40 5.12
CA GLU A 137 -7.16 -16.26 6.29
C GLU A 137 -5.74 -16.12 6.85
N LEU A 138 -5.65 -15.53 8.06
CA LEU A 138 -4.41 -15.49 8.82
C LEU A 138 -4.38 -16.72 9.74
N LYS A 139 -3.38 -17.57 9.56
CA LYS A 139 -3.13 -18.75 10.37
C LYS A 139 -1.97 -18.50 11.32
N VAL A 140 -2.21 -18.70 12.62
CA VAL A 140 -1.19 -18.61 13.66
C VAL A 140 -1.02 -20.01 14.24
N SER A 141 0.20 -20.54 14.20
CA SER A 141 0.47 -21.90 14.69
C SER A 141 1.61 -21.87 15.70
N LYS A 142 1.46 -22.65 16.77
CA LYS A 142 2.51 -22.90 17.76
C LYS A 142 2.45 -24.37 18.17
N GLU A 143 3.56 -25.10 17.97
CA GLU A 143 3.63 -26.54 18.17
C GLU A 143 2.52 -27.26 17.38
N GLU A 144 1.66 -28.05 18.05
CA GLU A 144 0.53 -28.75 17.43
C GLU A 144 -0.77 -27.92 17.39
N GLN A 145 -0.77 -26.71 17.92
CA GLN A 145 -1.93 -25.85 17.98
C GLN A 145 -1.94 -24.86 16.82
N SER A 146 -3.11 -24.64 16.23
CA SER A 146 -3.29 -23.68 15.16
C SER A 146 -4.62 -22.93 15.33
N LEU A 147 -4.57 -21.63 15.14
CA LEU A 147 -5.70 -20.73 15.14
C LEU A 147 -5.80 -20.03 13.80
N SER A 148 -7.02 -19.96 13.26
CA SER A 148 -7.30 -19.24 12.02
C SER A 148 -8.17 -18.03 12.27
N PHE A 149 -7.80 -16.92 11.67
CA PHE A 149 -8.52 -15.65 11.72
C PHE A 149 -9.00 -15.31 10.33
N ARG A 150 -10.28 -14.99 10.18
CA ARG A 150 -10.84 -14.57 8.89
C ARG A 150 -10.93 -13.06 8.82
N ILE A 151 -10.39 -12.51 7.75
CA ILE A 151 -10.48 -11.10 7.39
C ILE A 151 -11.29 -11.05 6.10
N ASN A 152 -12.42 -10.33 6.11
CA ASN A 152 -13.19 -10.08 4.90
C ASN A 152 -13.13 -8.59 4.59
N ILE A 153 -12.84 -8.29 3.33
CA ILE A 153 -12.84 -6.94 2.78
C ILE A 153 -13.97 -6.90 1.77
N THR A 154 -15.03 -6.18 2.12
CA THR A 154 -16.30 -6.15 1.37
C THR A 154 -16.72 -4.70 1.11
N ASP A 155 -17.85 -4.51 0.44
CA ASP A 155 -18.36 -3.17 0.11
C ASP A 155 -17.27 -2.30 -0.55
N ARG A 156 -16.46 -2.93 -1.42
CA ARG A 156 -15.37 -2.30 -2.15
C ARG A 156 -15.94 -1.49 -3.31
N LYS A 157 -15.94 -0.16 -3.17
CA LYS A 157 -16.59 0.72 -4.15
C LYS A 157 -15.73 1.93 -4.48
N VAL A 158 -15.59 2.19 -5.77
CA VAL A 158 -14.97 3.41 -6.28
C VAL A 158 -15.95 4.56 -6.11
N LEU A 159 -15.63 5.51 -5.22
CA LEU A 159 -16.53 6.62 -4.90
C LEU A 159 -16.41 7.77 -5.88
N ALA A 160 -15.17 8.15 -6.24
CA ALA A 160 -14.89 9.32 -7.07
C ALA A 160 -13.52 9.23 -7.75
N ARG A 161 -13.32 10.11 -8.74
CA ARG A 161 -12.00 10.62 -9.13
C ARG A 161 -11.98 12.09 -8.79
N GLU A 162 -11.05 12.51 -7.98
CA GLU A 162 -10.97 13.89 -7.48
C GLU A 162 -9.51 14.31 -7.30
N GLU A 163 -9.26 15.60 -7.32
CA GLU A 163 -7.97 16.16 -7.02
C GLU A 163 -7.85 16.37 -5.51
N LEU A 164 -6.79 15.84 -4.91
CA LEU A 164 -6.50 15.95 -3.49
C LEU A 164 -5.24 16.81 -3.30
N GLU A 165 -5.33 17.83 -2.46
CA GLU A 165 -4.20 18.69 -2.08
C GLU A 165 -3.74 18.33 -0.67
N THR A 166 -2.41 18.10 -0.52
CA THR A 166 -1.74 17.80 0.75
C THR A 166 -0.48 18.65 0.86
N SER A 167 0.24 18.57 1.97
CA SER A 167 1.56 19.23 2.11
C SER A 167 2.59 18.72 1.11
N ALA A 168 2.44 17.49 0.60
CA ALA A 168 3.34 16.91 -0.40
C ALA A 168 3.06 17.38 -1.84
N GLY A 169 1.89 18.01 -2.09
CA GLY A 169 1.48 18.48 -3.39
C GLY A 169 0.02 18.23 -3.72
N ARG A 170 -0.30 18.27 -5.01
CA ARG A 170 -1.64 18.09 -5.55
C ARG A 170 -1.67 16.85 -6.44
N PHE A 171 -2.63 15.95 -6.19
CA PHE A 171 -2.67 14.62 -6.78
C PHE A 171 -4.04 14.30 -7.37
N PRO A 172 -4.12 13.84 -8.64
CA PRO A 172 -5.35 13.26 -9.20
C PRO A 172 -5.57 11.89 -8.58
N CYS A 173 -6.55 11.75 -7.70
CA CYS A 173 -6.78 10.54 -6.92
C CYS A 173 -8.01 9.77 -7.37
N ILE A 174 -7.93 8.46 -7.21
CA ILE A 174 -9.07 7.55 -7.20
C ILE A 174 -9.42 7.28 -5.74
N LYS A 175 -10.69 7.55 -5.38
CA LYS A 175 -11.22 7.36 -4.03
C LYS A 175 -11.92 6.03 -3.94
N LEU A 176 -11.39 5.12 -3.12
CA LEU A 176 -11.89 3.77 -2.90
C LEU A 176 -12.42 3.63 -1.47
N GLN A 177 -13.62 3.11 -1.31
CA GLN A 177 -14.18 2.69 -0.03
C GLN A 177 -14.11 1.19 0.09
N GLU A 178 -13.79 0.70 1.28
CA GLU A 178 -13.77 -0.71 1.63
C GLU A 178 -14.28 -0.89 3.06
N LYS A 179 -14.85 -2.06 3.36
CA LYS A 179 -15.24 -2.44 4.70
C LYS A 179 -14.43 -3.65 5.13
N PHE A 180 -13.67 -3.48 6.18
CA PHE A 180 -12.94 -4.55 6.83
C PHE A 180 -13.78 -5.18 7.92
N SER A 181 -13.79 -6.50 7.98
CA SER A 181 -14.34 -7.23 9.10
C SER A 181 -13.41 -8.36 9.49
N PHE A 182 -13.12 -8.43 10.77
CA PHE A 182 -12.30 -9.46 11.37
C PHE A 182 -13.17 -10.26 12.35
N ARG A 183 -13.06 -11.59 12.29
CA ARG A 183 -13.75 -12.47 13.23
C ARG A 183 -12.77 -13.48 13.84
N PHE A 184 -12.79 -13.53 15.16
CA PHE A 184 -12.03 -14.49 15.92
C PHE A 184 -12.87 -15.00 17.09
N LEU A 185 -13.17 -16.30 17.12
CA LEU A 185 -14.02 -16.94 18.13
C LEU A 185 -15.34 -16.16 18.35
N PHE A 186 -15.47 -15.50 19.50
CA PHE A 186 -16.64 -14.70 19.89
C PHE A 186 -16.48 -13.20 19.59
N PHE A 187 -15.30 -12.76 19.16
CA PHE A 187 -15.03 -11.37 18.88
C PHE A 187 -15.21 -11.09 17.38
N SER A 188 -15.90 -10.00 17.07
CA SER A 188 -15.97 -9.48 15.73
C SER A 188 -15.68 -7.99 15.77
N PHE A 189 -14.80 -7.56 14.90
CA PHE A 189 -14.49 -6.15 14.65
C PHE A 189 -14.87 -5.82 13.22
N ALA A 190 -15.35 -4.61 12.98
CA ALA A 190 -15.59 -4.11 11.64
C ALA A 190 -15.33 -2.60 11.61
N SER A 191 -14.55 -2.17 10.63
CA SER A 191 -14.29 -0.78 10.30
C SER A 191 -14.63 -0.53 8.83
N ARG A 192 -14.71 0.73 8.46
CA ARG A 192 -14.77 1.18 7.08
C ARG A 192 -13.53 2.01 6.81
N ARG A 193 -12.93 1.78 5.65
CA ARG A 193 -11.78 2.51 5.17
C ARG A 193 -12.18 3.31 3.93
N VAL A 194 -11.70 4.54 3.82
CA VAL A 194 -11.73 5.32 2.59
C VAL A 194 -10.31 5.72 2.26
N ALA A 195 -9.85 5.35 1.06
CA ALA A 195 -8.47 5.56 0.63
C ALA A 195 -8.43 6.32 -0.70
N TRP A 196 -7.46 7.22 -0.86
CA TRP A 196 -7.19 7.97 -2.07
C TRP A 196 -5.85 7.54 -2.65
N TYR A 197 -5.90 6.96 -3.84
CA TYR A 197 -4.73 6.47 -4.55
C TYR A 197 -4.41 7.35 -5.75
N ALA A 198 -3.17 7.82 -5.87
CA ALA A 198 -2.68 8.57 -7.01
C ALA A 198 -1.77 7.71 -7.90
N PRO A 199 -1.90 7.79 -9.24
CA PRO A 199 -1.02 7.12 -10.18
C PRO A 199 0.45 7.48 -9.96
N GLY A 200 1.33 6.47 -9.92
CA GLY A 200 2.77 6.62 -9.75
C GLY A 200 3.24 6.99 -8.33
N ILE A 201 2.30 7.23 -7.41
CA ILE A 201 2.59 7.57 -6.00
C ILE A 201 2.09 6.46 -5.07
N GLY A 202 0.83 6.06 -5.21
CA GLY A 202 0.16 5.13 -4.31
C GLY A 202 -0.84 5.82 -3.40
N LEU A 203 -0.90 5.40 -2.16
CA LEU A 203 -1.77 5.99 -1.15
C LEU A 203 -1.37 7.45 -0.91
N VAL A 204 -2.34 8.37 -0.97
CA VAL A 204 -2.14 9.80 -0.66
C VAL A 204 -2.84 10.18 0.63
N ARG A 205 -4.00 9.60 0.88
CA ARG A 205 -4.77 9.79 2.11
C ARG A 205 -5.57 8.54 2.42
N GLU A 206 -5.78 8.30 3.70
CA GLU A 206 -6.62 7.24 4.22
C GLU A 206 -7.44 7.74 5.40
N GLU A 207 -8.68 7.30 5.51
CA GLU A 207 -9.56 7.54 6.64
C GLU A 207 -10.11 6.22 7.15
N GLU A 208 -9.89 5.94 8.43
CA GLU A 208 -10.54 4.84 9.14
C GLU A 208 -11.80 5.37 9.82
N LEU A 209 -12.90 4.67 9.58
CA LEU A 209 -14.21 5.04 10.09
C LEU A 209 -14.77 3.90 10.93
N THR A 210 -15.46 4.23 12.03
CA THR A 210 -16.26 3.26 12.77
C THR A 210 -17.28 2.59 11.85
N LYS A 211 -17.85 1.48 12.28
CA LYS A 211 -19.00 0.82 11.62
C LYS A 211 -20.17 1.80 11.36
N LYS A 212 -20.31 2.86 12.18
CA LYS A 212 -21.34 3.90 12.04
C LYS A 212 -20.91 5.06 11.14
N GLY A 213 -19.72 5.00 10.53
CA GLY A 213 -19.19 6.05 9.64
C GLY A 213 -18.59 7.27 10.34
N LYS A 214 -18.29 7.17 11.66
CA LYS A 214 -17.59 8.25 12.37
C LYS A 214 -16.08 8.07 12.19
N LEU A 215 -15.35 9.15 11.90
CA LEU A 215 -13.90 9.15 11.78
C LEU A 215 -13.26 8.66 13.10
N GLU A 216 -12.33 7.71 13.00
CA GLU A 216 -11.49 7.18 14.09
C GLU A 216 -10.06 7.69 13.97
N SER A 217 -9.50 7.59 12.78
CA SER A 217 -8.14 8.05 12.47
C SER A 217 -8.03 8.41 10.99
N SER A 218 -6.96 9.11 10.64
CA SER A 218 -6.58 9.34 9.24
C SER A 218 -5.08 9.41 9.09
N SER A 219 -4.61 9.11 7.88
CA SER A 219 -3.24 9.35 7.46
C SER A 219 -3.22 10.15 6.16
N GLU A 220 -2.19 10.97 5.97
CA GLU A 220 -2.04 11.82 4.79
C GLU A 220 -0.57 11.93 4.40
N LEU A 221 -0.28 11.81 3.11
CA LEU A 221 1.04 12.01 2.53
C LEU A 221 1.47 13.48 2.69
N ILE A 222 2.53 13.72 3.47
CA ILE A 222 3.02 15.07 3.79
C ILE A 222 4.33 15.42 3.10
N ALA A 223 5.11 14.44 2.65
CA ALA A 223 6.35 14.66 1.94
C ALA A 223 6.68 13.50 0.98
N ILE A 224 7.33 13.83 -0.12
CA ILE A 224 7.96 12.91 -1.07
C ILE A 224 9.40 13.36 -1.22
N ARG A 225 10.35 12.45 -0.99
CA ARG A 225 11.78 12.67 -1.24
C ARG A 225 12.26 11.62 -2.23
N HIS A 226 13.11 12.04 -3.14
CA HIS A 226 13.82 11.12 -4.03
C HIS A 226 15.29 11.14 -3.62
N ALA A 227 15.90 9.96 -3.48
CA ALA A 227 17.36 9.92 -3.41
C ALA A 227 17.89 10.55 -4.70
N ASP A 228 18.74 11.57 -4.58
CA ASP A 228 19.47 12.11 -5.73
C ASP A 228 20.35 10.98 -6.28
N ALA A 229 20.49 10.92 -7.60
CA ALA A 229 21.16 9.81 -8.30
C ALA A 229 22.65 9.63 -7.90
N ASP A 230 23.17 10.50 -7.04
CA ASP A 230 24.58 10.56 -6.60
C ASP A 230 24.79 10.14 -5.12
N GLU A 231 23.73 9.86 -4.34
CA GLU A 231 23.88 9.26 -3.01
C GLU A 231 23.69 7.75 -3.08
N GLU A 232 24.82 7.03 -3.21
CA GLU A 232 24.89 5.58 -3.00
C GLU A 232 24.35 5.27 -1.59
N PRO A 233 23.37 4.37 -1.41
CA PRO A 233 22.82 4.07 -0.08
C PRO A 233 23.96 3.60 0.81
N ALA A 234 24.16 4.28 1.94
CA ALA A 234 25.14 3.90 2.96
C ALA A 234 24.93 2.42 3.30
N ALA A 235 25.87 1.57 2.90
CA ALA A 235 25.85 0.15 3.18
C ALA A 235 25.67 -0.02 4.69
N ALA A 236 24.61 -0.71 5.09
CA ALA A 236 24.41 -1.10 6.48
C ALA A 236 25.65 -1.86 6.92
N ASP A 237 26.39 -1.29 7.86
CA ASP A 237 27.59 -1.86 8.46
C ASP A 237 27.24 -3.21 9.09
N ALA A 238 27.54 -4.27 8.35
CA ALA A 238 27.50 -5.63 8.86
C ALA A 238 28.70 -5.77 9.83
N GLY A 239 28.43 -5.48 11.09
CA GLY A 239 29.41 -5.61 12.17
C GLY A 239 30.13 -6.95 12.12
N GLU A 240 31.36 -6.90 11.68
CA GLU A 240 32.30 -8.01 11.64
C GLU A 240 32.61 -8.44 13.07
N ALA A 241 31.98 -9.51 13.54
CA ALA A 241 32.29 -10.15 14.80
C ALA A 241 33.69 -10.78 14.69
N THR A 242 34.72 -10.05 15.07
CA THR A 242 36.06 -10.58 15.26
C THR A 242 36.08 -11.59 16.41
N ALA A 243 36.15 -12.87 16.05
CA ALA A 243 36.50 -13.95 16.96
C ALA A 243 37.94 -13.74 17.47
N GLY A 244 38.07 -13.31 18.72
CA GLY A 244 39.33 -13.25 19.46
C GLY A 244 39.58 -14.60 20.15
N ALA A 245 40.47 -15.37 19.59
CA ALA A 245 41.04 -16.53 20.28
C ALA A 245 42.05 -16.06 21.34
N LYS A 246 41.87 -16.51 22.56
CA LYS A 246 42.90 -16.99 23.49
C LYS A 246 42.25 -17.65 24.70
#